data_07dc2f11999a5e4562e1107280fbd8bb
#
_entry.id   07dc2f11999a5e4562e1107280fbd8bb
#
_cell.length_a   1.000
_cell.length_b   1.000
_cell.length_c   1.000
_cell.angle_alpha   90.00
_cell.angle_beta   90.00
_cell.angle_gamma   90.00
#
_symmetry.space_group_name_H-M   'P 1'
#
loop_
_entity.id
_entity.type
_entity.pdbx_description
1 polymer ?
#
loop_
_entity_poly.entity_id
_entity_poly.type
_entity_poly.pdbx_seq_one_letter_code
_entity_poly.pdbx_strand_id
1 'polypeptide(L)'
;MSFWQHRWETEQIGWHRAVHNDMMVEHWSSIGAPEGCQVLVPLCGKSLDMHWLAEQGHNVVGLELVEQGVKAFFEEAGLSPERTEQGDHVRYSSGPFTLFQGDALGLAAGTVQADAWYDRAAMIALPDHMRTAYVKQLRQQTKPGAVGLLITFAYPQEEMDGPPFALLDEDVHRHFAEGFEVEQLAKTDLQDERGRGLSWITSSVHKLTRV
;
A
#
# COMPACT_ATOMS: atom_id res chain seq x y z
N MET A 1 -15.11 17.79 -1.59
CA MET A 1 -13.75 17.41 -2.05
C MET A 1 -13.07 16.71 -0.89
N SER A 2 -12.56 15.50 -1.08
CA SER A 2 -11.86 14.75 -0.03
C SER A 2 -10.46 15.34 0.20
N PHE A 3 -9.86 15.06 1.38
CA PHE A 3 -8.48 15.45 1.68
C PHE A 3 -7.50 14.98 0.59
N TRP A 4 -7.64 13.73 0.14
CA TRP A 4 -6.75 13.14 -0.86
C TRP A 4 -6.95 13.75 -2.25
N GLN A 5 -8.19 14.06 -2.66
CA GLN A 5 -8.46 14.78 -3.92
C GLN A 5 -7.75 16.13 -3.94
N HIS A 6 -7.85 16.90 -2.85
CA HIS A 6 -7.17 18.18 -2.75
C HIS A 6 -5.65 18.04 -2.86
N ARG A 7 -5.05 17.01 -2.22
CA ARG A 7 -3.61 16.74 -2.32
C ARG A 7 -3.16 16.45 -3.76
N TRP A 8 -3.94 15.67 -4.51
CA TRP A 8 -3.66 15.40 -5.91
C TRP A 8 -3.80 16.65 -6.79
N GLU A 9 -4.85 17.44 -6.62
CA GLU A 9 -5.07 18.67 -7.39
C GLU A 9 -4.01 19.74 -7.15
N THR A 10 -3.43 19.78 -5.95
CA THR A 10 -2.39 20.74 -5.56
C THR A 10 -0.97 20.16 -5.66
N GLU A 11 -0.80 19.01 -6.28
CA GLU A 11 0.49 18.31 -6.46
C GLU A 11 1.26 18.05 -5.15
N GLN A 12 0.54 18.02 -4.01
CA GLN A 12 1.12 17.74 -2.70
C GLN A 12 1.23 16.22 -2.46
N ILE A 13 1.85 15.51 -3.39
CA ILE A 13 1.98 14.03 -3.42
C ILE A 13 3.32 13.55 -2.83
N GLY A 14 3.71 14.07 -1.68
CA GLY A 14 4.99 13.77 -1.05
C GLY A 14 5.26 12.29 -0.71
N TRP A 15 4.29 11.41 -0.82
CA TRP A 15 4.44 9.94 -0.73
C TRP A 15 4.96 9.30 -2.03
N HIS A 16 4.79 9.99 -3.18
CA HIS A 16 5.31 9.54 -4.45
C HIS A 16 6.84 9.69 -4.49
N ARG A 17 7.54 8.65 -4.92
CA ARG A 17 9.00 8.63 -5.06
C ARG A 17 9.36 8.55 -6.54
N ALA A 18 10.51 9.14 -6.89
CA ALA A 18 11.05 9.08 -8.25
C ALA A 18 11.66 7.72 -8.62
N VAL A 19 11.80 6.82 -7.63
CA VAL A 19 12.32 5.46 -7.78
C VAL A 19 11.51 4.51 -6.90
N HIS A 20 11.53 3.23 -7.21
CA HIS A 20 10.93 2.20 -6.36
C HIS A 20 11.60 2.14 -4.97
N ASN A 21 10.94 1.51 -4.03
CA ASN A 21 11.39 1.47 -2.64
C ASN A 21 12.48 0.41 -2.43
N ASP A 22 13.63 0.83 -1.88
CA ASP A 22 14.79 -0.05 -1.68
C ASP A 22 14.50 -1.19 -0.70
N MET A 23 13.75 -0.93 0.40
CA MET A 23 13.35 -1.97 1.36
C MET A 23 12.44 -3.02 0.73
N MET A 24 11.57 -2.61 -0.22
CA MET A 24 10.77 -3.57 -1.00
C MET A 24 11.69 -4.47 -1.82
N VAL A 25 12.63 -3.91 -2.55
CA VAL A 25 13.57 -4.67 -3.39
C VAL A 25 14.38 -5.66 -2.54
N GLU A 26 14.88 -5.21 -1.39
CA GLU A 26 15.70 -6.00 -0.48
C GLU A 26 14.92 -7.17 0.14
N HIS A 27 13.68 -6.93 0.55
CA HIS A 27 12.94 -7.89 1.37
C HIS A 27 11.83 -8.66 0.64
N TRP A 28 11.48 -8.30 -0.61
CA TRP A 28 10.37 -8.95 -1.32
C TRP A 28 10.54 -10.46 -1.45
N SER A 29 11.73 -10.92 -1.81
CA SER A 29 12.00 -12.36 -1.93
C SER A 29 11.86 -13.13 -0.61
N SER A 30 12.05 -12.45 0.53
CA SER A 30 11.99 -13.06 1.87
C SER A 30 10.56 -13.42 2.30
N ILE A 31 9.53 -12.76 1.73
CA ILE A 31 8.16 -13.05 2.14
C ILE A 31 7.62 -14.35 1.53
N GLY A 32 8.26 -14.89 0.49
CA GLY A 32 7.85 -16.13 -0.15
C GLY A 32 6.60 -16.00 -1.03
N ALA A 33 6.40 -14.83 -1.67
CA ALA A 33 5.33 -14.65 -2.65
C ALA A 33 5.50 -15.65 -3.82
N PRO A 34 4.43 -16.35 -4.26
CA PRO A 34 4.52 -17.27 -5.39
C PRO A 34 4.95 -16.57 -6.68
N GLU A 35 5.70 -17.25 -7.55
CA GLU A 35 6.04 -16.71 -8.87
C GLU A 35 4.78 -16.43 -9.71
N GLY A 36 4.77 -15.29 -10.41
CA GLY A 36 3.65 -14.89 -11.27
C GLY A 36 2.33 -14.63 -10.53
N CYS A 37 2.36 -14.52 -9.19
CA CYS A 37 1.18 -14.37 -8.38
C CYS A 37 0.48 -13.01 -8.58
N GLN A 38 -0.75 -12.90 -8.08
CA GLN A 38 -1.47 -11.64 -7.99
C GLN A 38 -1.07 -10.90 -6.71
N VAL A 39 -0.57 -9.67 -6.86
CA VAL A 39 -0.13 -8.81 -5.76
C VAL A 39 -1.08 -7.62 -5.61
N LEU A 40 -1.69 -7.48 -4.43
CA LEU A 40 -2.51 -6.33 -4.08
C LEU A 40 -1.64 -5.19 -3.55
N VAL A 41 -1.85 -3.99 -4.05
CA VAL A 41 -1.21 -2.74 -3.57
C VAL A 41 -2.32 -1.76 -3.18
N PRO A 42 -2.69 -1.69 -1.90
CA PRO A 42 -3.74 -0.79 -1.44
C PRO A 42 -3.26 0.66 -1.41
N LEU A 43 -4.17 1.62 -1.65
CA LEU A 43 -3.92 3.08 -1.66
C LEU A 43 -2.68 3.43 -2.50
N CYS A 44 -2.62 2.84 -3.71
CA CYS A 44 -1.40 2.70 -4.48
C CYS A 44 -0.90 4.01 -5.11
N GLY A 45 -1.76 5.02 -5.29
CA GLY A 45 -1.42 6.21 -6.06
C GLY A 45 -0.91 5.84 -7.46
N LYS A 46 0.20 6.46 -7.84
CA LYS A 46 0.97 6.14 -9.06
C LYS A 46 2.35 5.56 -8.72
N SER A 47 2.44 4.70 -7.71
CA SER A 47 3.71 4.20 -7.18
C SER A 47 4.50 3.41 -8.22
N LEU A 48 5.80 3.74 -8.36
CA LEU A 48 6.74 2.98 -9.19
C LEU A 48 7.03 1.58 -8.62
N ASP A 49 6.69 1.33 -7.36
CA ASP A 49 6.79 0.02 -6.74
C ASP A 49 5.94 -1.02 -7.50
N MET A 50 4.79 -0.60 -8.06
CA MET A 50 3.95 -1.48 -8.88
C MET A 50 4.62 -1.91 -10.18
N HIS A 51 5.40 -1.03 -10.81
CA HIS A 51 6.17 -1.37 -12.00
C HIS A 51 7.25 -2.40 -11.68
N TRP A 52 7.98 -2.19 -10.58
CA TRP A 52 8.98 -3.16 -10.14
C TRP A 52 8.36 -4.55 -9.88
N LEU A 53 7.21 -4.62 -9.18
CA LEU A 53 6.51 -5.89 -8.95
C LEU A 53 6.11 -6.58 -10.26
N ALA A 54 5.65 -5.81 -11.26
CA ALA A 54 5.32 -6.34 -12.58
C ALA A 54 6.57 -6.84 -13.33
N GLU A 55 7.71 -6.15 -13.21
CA GLU A 55 9.00 -6.57 -13.75
C GLU A 55 9.51 -7.88 -13.11
N GLN A 56 9.11 -8.16 -11.86
CA GLN A 56 9.35 -9.48 -11.23
C GLN A 56 8.38 -10.58 -11.73
N GLY A 57 7.52 -10.26 -12.68
CA GLY A 57 6.58 -11.22 -13.30
C GLY A 57 5.21 -11.32 -12.62
N HIS A 58 4.93 -10.48 -11.62
CA HIS A 58 3.64 -10.50 -10.92
C HIS A 58 2.53 -9.75 -11.67
N ASN A 59 1.28 -10.15 -11.43
CA ASN A 59 0.10 -9.38 -11.80
C ASN A 59 -0.26 -8.43 -10.66
N VAL A 60 -0.28 -7.13 -10.91
CA VAL A 60 -0.44 -6.11 -9.88
C VAL A 60 -1.85 -5.55 -9.88
N VAL A 61 -2.50 -5.58 -8.72
CA VAL A 61 -3.81 -4.98 -8.50
C VAL A 61 -3.68 -3.82 -7.52
N GLY A 62 -3.92 -2.60 -8.01
CA GLY A 62 -3.90 -1.39 -7.20
C GLY A 62 -5.30 -0.96 -6.76
N LEU A 63 -5.41 -0.38 -5.56
CA LEU A 63 -6.62 0.31 -5.11
C LEU A 63 -6.28 1.78 -4.88
N GLU A 64 -6.96 2.69 -5.56
CA GLU A 64 -6.73 4.14 -5.46
C GLU A 64 -8.05 4.90 -5.42
N LEU A 65 -8.19 5.78 -4.43
CA LEU A 65 -9.41 6.59 -4.25
C LEU A 65 -9.57 7.63 -5.36
N VAL A 66 -8.48 8.25 -5.77
CA VAL A 66 -8.50 9.45 -6.62
C VAL A 66 -8.22 9.08 -8.08
N GLU A 67 -9.18 9.35 -8.95
CA GLU A 67 -9.08 9.00 -10.39
C GLU A 67 -7.83 9.61 -11.05
N GLN A 68 -7.42 10.82 -10.63
CA GLN A 68 -6.22 11.46 -11.14
C GLN A 68 -4.96 10.60 -10.90
N GLY A 69 -4.86 9.93 -9.73
CA GLY A 69 -3.76 9.01 -9.42
C GLY A 69 -3.72 7.81 -10.36
N VAL A 70 -4.89 7.22 -10.62
CA VAL A 70 -5.02 6.09 -11.56
C VAL A 70 -4.64 6.50 -12.99
N LYS A 71 -5.16 7.64 -13.46
CA LYS A 71 -4.85 8.16 -14.80
C LYS A 71 -3.35 8.44 -14.95
N ALA A 72 -2.77 9.15 -13.97
CA ALA A 72 -1.35 9.49 -13.99
C ALA A 72 -0.46 8.22 -14.01
N PHE A 73 -0.84 7.15 -13.29
CA PHE A 73 -0.11 5.88 -13.33
C PHE A 73 -0.01 5.31 -14.75
N PHE A 74 -1.12 5.22 -15.47
CA PHE A 74 -1.12 4.66 -16.82
C PHE A 74 -0.50 5.61 -17.85
N GLU A 75 -0.76 6.91 -17.75
CA GLU A 75 -0.21 7.93 -18.66
C GLU A 75 1.31 8.00 -18.59
N GLU A 76 1.89 8.03 -17.38
CA GLU A 76 3.35 8.07 -17.17
C GLU A 76 4.04 6.77 -17.63
N ALA A 77 3.33 5.64 -17.58
CA ALA A 77 3.79 4.36 -18.12
C ALA A 77 3.60 4.22 -19.64
N GLY A 78 2.97 5.18 -20.31
CA GLY A 78 2.64 5.10 -21.75
C GLY A 78 1.60 4.01 -22.06
N LEU A 79 0.77 3.64 -21.09
CA LEU A 79 -0.24 2.59 -21.20
C LEU A 79 -1.64 3.18 -21.46
N SER A 80 -2.44 2.47 -22.25
CA SER A 80 -3.84 2.83 -22.52
C SER A 80 -4.75 1.75 -21.91
N PRO A 81 -5.31 1.99 -20.70
CA PRO A 81 -6.10 0.98 -20.03
C PRO A 81 -7.52 0.85 -20.61
N GLU A 82 -8.05 -0.37 -20.59
CA GLU A 82 -9.49 -0.58 -20.66
C GLU A 82 -10.13 -0.07 -19.37
N ARG A 83 -11.29 0.61 -19.53
CA ARG A 83 -12.08 1.14 -18.40
C ARG A 83 -13.43 0.43 -18.33
N THR A 84 -13.75 -0.16 -17.19
CA THR A 84 -15.05 -0.81 -16.93
C THR A 84 -15.59 -0.41 -15.57
N GLU A 85 -16.91 -0.28 -15.45
CA GLU A 85 -17.56 -0.04 -14.16
C GLU A 85 -17.77 -1.37 -13.43
N GLN A 86 -17.52 -1.37 -12.10
CA GLN A 86 -17.67 -2.55 -11.25
C GLN A 86 -18.22 -2.15 -9.88
N GLY A 87 -19.54 -2.17 -9.73
CA GLY A 87 -20.22 -1.66 -8.55
C GLY A 87 -19.94 -0.17 -8.35
N ASP A 88 -19.47 0.20 -7.16
CA ASP A 88 -19.11 1.59 -6.82
C ASP A 88 -17.65 1.94 -7.21
N HIS A 89 -16.97 1.04 -7.94
CA HIS A 89 -15.60 1.22 -8.40
C HIS A 89 -15.53 1.27 -9.91
N VAL A 90 -14.46 1.89 -10.41
CA VAL A 90 -14.09 1.84 -11.82
C VAL A 90 -12.79 1.05 -11.95
N ARG A 91 -12.82 0.00 -12.75
CA ARG A 91 -11.66 -0.85 -13.04
C ARG A 91 -10.95 -0.34 -14.29
N TYR A 92 -9.65 -0.13 -14.16
CA TYR A 92 -8.73 0.18 -15.26
C TYR A 92 -7.73 -0.96 -15.41
N SER A 93 -7.53 -1.49 -16.62
CA SER A 93 -6.61 -2.61 -16.85
C SER A 93 -5.80 -2.47 -18.11
N SER A 94 -4.49 -2.72 -18.03
CA SER A 94 -3.55 -2.76 -19.15
C SER A 94 -2.34 -3.63 -18.79
N GLY A 95 -2.04 -4.63 -19.62
CA GLY A 95 -0.94 -5.56 -19.37
C GLY A 95 -1.07 -6.25 -18.00
N PRO A 96 -0.02 -6.25 -17.16
CA PRO A 96 -0.06 -6.89 -15.86
C PRO A 96 -0.78 -6.06 -14.78
N PHE A 97 -1.28 -4.86 -15.11
CA PHE A 97 -1.86 -3.93 -14.15
C PHE A 97 -3.38 -3.92 -14.20
N THR A 98 -4.00 -3.98 -13.03
CA THR A 98 -5.43 -3.69 -12.82
C THR A 98 -5.54 -2.73 -11.65
N LEU A 99 -6.10 -1.53 -11.87
CA LEU A 99 -6.34 -0.56 -10.81
C LEU A 99 -7.84 -0.34 -10.64
N PHE A 100 -8.31 -0.44 -9.38
CA PHE A 100 -9.67 -0.08 -9.01
C PHE A 100 -9.68 1.34 -8.43
N GLN A 101 -10.38 2.23 -9.09
CA GLN A 101 -10.62 3.59 -8.59
C GLN A 101 -11.87 3.56 -7.71
N GLY A 102 -11.75 4.03 -6.48
CA GLY A 102 -12.82 4.07 -5.50
C GLY A 102 -12.30 3.90 -4.06
N ASP A 103 -13.23 3.85 -3.11
CA ASP A 103 -12.88 3.63 -1.71
C ASP A 103 -12.40 2.19 -1.50
N ALA A 104 -11.11 2.04 -1.15
CA ALA A 104 -10.51 0.74 -0.90
C ALA A 104 -11.25 -0.06 0.19
N LEU A 105 -11.84 0.63 1.19
CA LEU A 105 -12.59 -0.01 2.28
C LEU A 105 -13.98 -0.48 1.85
N GLY A 106 -14.50 0.03 0.73
CA GLY A 106 -15.79 -0.31 0.16
C GLY A 106 -15.74 -1.38 -0.93
N LEU A 107 -14.57 -1.87 -1.32
CA LEU A 107 -14.46 -2.89 -2.36
C LEU A 107 -15.09 -4.21 -1.90
N ALA A 108 -15.97 -4.78 -2.73
CA ALA A 108 -16.68 -6.01 -2.40
C ALA A 108 -15.70 -7.15 -2.06
N ALA A 109 -16.01 -7.91 -1.01
CA ALA A 109 -15.16 -9.01 -0.56
C ALA A 109 -14.90 -10.02 -1.69
N GLY A 110 -13.67 -10.48 -1.79
CA GLY A 110 -13.28 -11.47 -2.80
C GLY A 110 -13.12 -10.95 -4.22
N THR A 111 -13.19 -9.63 -4.43
CA THR A 111 -12.99 -9.03 -5.76
C THR A 111 -11.58 -9.30 -6.29
N VAL A 112 -10.56 -9.22 -5.44
CA VAL A 112 -9.16 -9.35 -5.86
C VAL A 112 -8.62 -10.76 -5.67
N GLN A 113 -8.81 -11.42 -4.54
CA GLN A 113 -8.25 -12.74 -4.23
C GLN A 113 -6.73 -12.84 -4.46
N ALA A 114 -5.98 -11.89 -3.89
CA ALA A 114 -4.54 -11.82 -4.05
C ALA A 114 -3.80 -12.94 -3.29
N ASP A 115 -2.68 -13.38 -3.87
CA ASP A 115 -1.76 -14.35 -3.24
C ASP A 115 -0.72 -13.64 -2.36
N ALA A 116 -0.46 -12.35 -2.67
CA ALA A 116 0.42 -11.50 -1.90
C ALA A 116 -0.11 -10.05 -1.87
N TRP A 117 0.43 -9.22 -0.95
CA TRP A 117 0.18 -7.77 -0.98
C TRP A 117 1.41 -6.98 -0.56
N TYR A 118 1.44 -5.73 -1.00
CA TYR A 118 2.49 -4.79 -0.65
C TYR A 118 1.89 -3.52 -0.07
N ASP A 119 2.27 -3.17 1.15
CA ASP A 119 1.81 -1.98 1.87
C ASP A 119 2.99 -1.06 2.18
N ARG A 120 3.09 0.01 1.43
CA ARG A 120 3.96 1.15 1.73
C ARG A 120 3.16 2.43 1.56
N ALA A 121 3.19 3.26 2.58
CA ALA A 121 2.45 4.52 2.66
C ALA A 121 0.92 4.37 2.64
N ALA A 122 0.37 3.15 2.69
CA ALA A 122 -1.06 2.90 2.76
C ALA A 122 -1.59 2.91 4.20
N MET A 123 -1.20 1.95 5.03
CA MET A 123 -1.69 1.89 6.42
C MET A 123 -1.32 3.14 7.25
N ILE A 124 -0.16 3.73 6.98
CA ILE A 124 0.26 5.00 7.63
C ILE A 124 -0.47 6.24 7.09
N ALA A 125 -1.19 6.14 5.98
CA ALA A 125 -2.08 7.20 5.50
C ALA A 125 -3.40 7.26 6.27
N LEU A 126 -3.72 6.21 7.04
CA LEU A 126 -4.96 6.05 7.78
C LEU A 126 -4.75 6.32 9.27
N PRO A 127 -5.63 7.12 9.90
CA PRO A 127 -5.62 7.28 11.36
C PRO A 127 -5.98 5.95 12.04
N ASP A 128 -5.56 5.78 13.29
CA ASP A 128 -5.66 4.51 14.03
C ASP A 128 -7.06 3.88 13.99
N HIS A 129 -8.11 4.69 14.16
CA HIS A 129 -9.50 4.21 14.17
C HIS A 129 -9.96 3.57 12.84
N MET A 130 -9.29 3.82 11.72
CA MET A 130 -9.61 3.23 10.42
C MET A 130 -8.80 1.95 10.13
N ARG A 131 -7.69 1.72 10.83
CA ARG A 131 -6.76 0.62 10.55
C ARG A 131 -7.36 -0.76 10.75
N THR A 132 -8.24 -0.93 11.73
CA THR A 132 -8.96 -2.22 11.93
C THR A 132 -9.86 -2.56 10.73
N ALA A 133 -10.58 -1.58 10.17
CA ALA A 133 -11.38 -1.79 8.96
C ALA A 133 -10.48 -2.07 7.75
N TYR A 134 -9.34 -1.41 7.66
CA TYR A 134 -8.33 -1.64 6.61
C TYR A 134 -7.78 -3.07 6.65
N VAL A 135 -7.35 -3.56 7.81
CA VAL A 135 -6.85 -4.95 7.97
C VAL A 135 -7.92 -5.98 7.64
N LYS A 136 -9.17 -5.73 8.06
CA LYS A 136 -10.32 -6.56 7.66
C LYS A 136 -10.48 -6.59 6.15
N GLN A 137 -10.32 -5.45 5.48
CA GLN A 137 -10.42 -5.36 4.03
C GLN A 137 -9.27 -6.12 3.34
N LEU A 138 -8.02 -6.01 3.81
CA LEU A 138 -6.92 -6.82 3.32
C LEU A 138 -7.25 -8.31 3.40
N ARG A 139 -7.79 -8.76 4.54
CA ARG A 139 -8.21 -10.16 4.72
C ARG A 139 -9.30 -10.57 3.74
N GLN A 140 -10.23 -9.68 3.39
CA GLN A 140 -11.29 -9.97 2.43
C GLN A 140 -10.80 -10.04 0.98
N GLN A 141 -9.71 -9.35 0.64
CA GLN A 141 -9.16 -9.27 -0.71
C GLN A 141 -7.98 -10.21 -0.97
N THR A 142 -7.53 -10.94 0.04
CA THR A 142 -6.43 -11.90 -0.07
C THR A 142 -6.92 -13.32 0.16
N LYS A 143 -6.20 -14.31 -0.33
CA LYS A 143 -6.48 -15.75 -0.09
C LYS A 143 -5.94 -16.20 1.27
N PRO A 144 -6.48 -17.26 1.89
CA PRO A 144 -5.80 -17.94 2.98
C PRO A 144 -4.38 -18.34 2.56
N GLY A 145 -3.39 -18.14 3.43
CA GLY A 145 -1.97 -18.38 3.13
C GLY A 145 -1.30 -17.24 2.34
N ALA A 146 -2.01 -16.19 1.95
CA ALA A 146 -1.40 -15.04 1.30
C ALA A 146 -0.35 -14.37 2.19
N VAL A 147 0.70 -13.83 1.56
CA VAL A 147 1.82 -13.18 2.25
C VAL A 147 1.89 -11.70 1.91
N GLY A 148 2.26 -10.87 2.89
CA GLY A 148 2.37 -9.44 2.71
C GLY A 148 3.69 -8.87 3.16
N LEU A 149 4.13 -7.81 2.49
CA LEU A 149 5.25 -6.96 2.90
C LEU A 149 4.70 -5.60 3.33
N LEU A 150 4.81 -5.29 4.62
CA LEU A 150 4.42 -4.01 5.20
C LEU A 150 5.66 -3.22 5.58
N ILE A 151 5.76 -1.98 5.08
CA ILE A 151 6.81 -1.02 5.45
C ILE A 151 6.18 0.08 6.30
N THR A 152 6.61 0.18 7.55
CA THR A 152 6.09 1.16 8.51
C THR A 152 6.88 2.47 8.50
N PHE A 153 6.32 3.48 9.15
CA PHE A 153 6.97 4.73 9.48
C PHE A 153 6.52 5.11 10.89
N ALA A 154 7.45 5.13 11.83
CA ALA A 154 7.18 5.37 13.24
C ALA A 154 7.98 6.57 13.76
N TYR A 155 7.34 7.35 14.60
CA TYR A 155 7.84 8.56 15.23
C TYR A 155 6.93 8.90 16.44
N PRO A 156 7.27 9.83 17.35
CA PRO A 156 6.33 10.28 18.37
C PRO A 156 5.12 10.98 17.74
N GLN A 157 3.94 10.37 17.82
CA GLN A 157 2.74 10.88 17.12
C GLN A 157 2.35 12.29 17.55
N GLU A 158 2.68 12.70 18.77
CA GLU A 158 2.44 14.05 19.31
C GLU A 158 3.30 15.13 18.63
N GLU A 159 4.36 14.75 17.93
CA GLU A 159 5.24 15.69 17.22
C GLU A 159 4.78 16.03 15.80
N MET A 160 3.84 15.25 15.24
CA MET A 160 3.30 15.51 13.89
C MET A 160 1.87 14.96 13.75
N ASP A 161 0.95 15.78 13.26
CA ASP A 161 -0.48 15.43 13.14
C ASP A 161 -0.78 14.30 12.13
N GLY A 162 0.08 14.11 11.13
CA GLY A 162 -0.17 13.18 10.02
C GLY A 162 -1.12 13.72 8.95
N PRO A 163 -1.39 13.00 7.85
CA PRO A 163 -0.62 11.83 7.41
C PRO A 163 0.81 12.19 6.91
N PRO A 164 1.77 11.29 7.02
CA PRO A 164 1.66 9.94 7.52
C PRO A 164 1.45 9.93 9.04
N PHE A 165 0.61 9.00 9.54
CA PHE A 165 0.45 8.74 10.96
C PHE A 165 1.46 7.70 11.43
N ALA A 166 1.98 7.85 12.64
CA ALA A 166 2.90 6.88 13.19
C ALA A 166 2.29 5.47 13.23
N LEU A 167 3.11 4.47 12.92
CA LEU A 167 2.75 3.06 13.02
C LEU A 167 3.90 2.32 13.69
N LEU A 168 3.75 2.09 14.99
CA LEU A 168 4.73 1.39 15.81
C LEU A 168 4.65 -0.14 15.58
N ASP A 169 5.71 -0.86 15.91
CA ASP A 169 5.74 -2.33 15.76
C ASP A 169 4.64 -3.01 16.61
N GLU A 170 4.37 -2.51 17.82
CA GLU A 170 3.28 -2.96 18.67
C GLU A 170 1.89 -2.71 18.06
N ASP A 171 1.70 -1.62 17.32
CA ASP A 171 0.45 -1.35 16.61
C ASP A 171 0.25 -2.33 15.46
N VAL A 172 1.32 -2.71 14.75
CA VAL A 172 1.25 -3.75 13.72
C VAL A 172 0.76 -5.06 14.34
N HIS A 173 1.39 -5.53 15.43
CA HIS A 173 0.97 -6.73 16.13
C HIS A 173 -0.48 -6.64 16.63
N ARG A 174 -0.91 -5.50 17.15
CA ARG A 174 -2.27 -5.27 17.64
C ARG A 174 -3.32 -5.33 16.52
N HIS A 175 -3.07 -4.64 15.39
CA HIS A 175 -4.03 -4.59 14.28
C HIS A 175 -4.12 -5.91 13.50
N PHE A 176 -3.02 -6.63 13.38
CA PHE A 176 -2.97 -7.91 12.66
C PHE A 176 -3.12 -9.15 13.57
N ALA A 177 -3.40 -8.97 14.87
CA ALA A 177 -3.53 -10.07 15.84
C ALA A 177 -4.57 -11.13 15.43
N GLU A 178 -5.62 -10.72 14.72
CA GLU A 178 -6.67 -11.62 14.25
C GLU A 178 -6.47 -11.97 12.76
N GLY A 179 -6.12 -13.22 12.50
CA GLY A 179 -6.08 -13.78 11.15
C GLY A 179 -4.78 -13.55 10.39
N PHE A 180 -3.71 -13.13 11.08
CA PHE A 180 -2.37 -12.99 10.49
C PHE A 180 -1.28 -13.39 11.48
N GLU A 181 -0.22 -13.99 10.95
CA GLU A 181 1.07 -14.10 11.62
C GLU A 181 1.93 -12.91 11.22
N VAL A 182 2.65 -12.32 12.18
CA VAL A 182 3.50 -11.14 11.99
C VAL A 182 4.94 -11.48 12.30
N GLU A 183 5.84 -11.27 11.35
CA GLU A 183 7.28 -11.43 11.47
C GLU A 183 7.97 -10.12 11.12
N GLN A 184 8.77 -9.57 12.02
CA GLN A 184 9.60 -8.39 11.74
C GLN A 184 10.89 -8.83 11.05
N LEU A 185 11.10 -8.39 9.80
CA LEU A 185 12.29 -8.72 9.00
C LEU A 185 13.44 -7.74 9.25
N ALA A 186 13.12 -6.46 9.40
CA ALA A 186 14.12 -5.40 9.59
C ALA A 186 13.55 -4.21 10.36
N LYS A 187 14.44 -3.44 10.98
CA LYS A 187 14.15 -2.13 11.58
C LYS A 187 15.34 -1.21 11.36
N THR A 188 15.07 0.00 10.90
CA THR A 188 16.10 0.99 10.56
C THR A 188 15.77 2.33 11.18
N ASP A 189 16.74 2.97 11.83
CA ASP A 189 16.66 4.36 12.23
C ASP A 189 16.83 5.26 11.01
N LEU A 190 15.89 6.19 10.82
CA LEU A 190 15.91 7.13 9.72
C LEU A 190 16.33 8.51 10.18
N GLN A 191 16.91 9.29 9.26
CA GLN A 191 17.18 10.70 9.47
C GLN A 191 15.94 11.53 9.11
N ASP A 192 15.70 12.63 9.82
CA ASP A 192 14.64 13.59 9.47
C ASP A 192 15.05 14.48 8.29
N GLU A 193 15.23 13.85 7.13
CA GLU A 193 15.66 14.53 5.90
C GLU A 193 14.73 15.67 5.45
N ARG A 194 13.48 15.66 5.93
CA ARG A 194 12.49 16.70 5.60
C ARG A 194 12.41 17.82 6.62
N GLY A 195 13.23 17.79 7.66
CA GLY A 195 13.27 18.81 8.69
C GLY A 195 11.94 19.01 9.42
N ARG A 196 11.23 17.91 9.72
CA ARG A 196 9.94 17.95 10.42
C ARG A 196 10.07 18.24 11.91
N GLY A 197 11.30 18.17 12.43
CA GLY A 197 11.59 18.36 13.86
C GLY A 197 11.27 17.15 14.73
N LEU A 198 11.21 15.97 14.11
CA LEU A 198 10.92 14.72 14.82
C LEU A 198 12.13 14.26 15.64
N SER A 199 11.92 13.93 16.91
CA SER A 199 12.98 13.54 17.85
C SER A 199 13.62 12.19 17.49
N TRP A 200 12.87 11.30 16.91
CA TRP A 200 13.33 10.04 16.31
C TRP A 200 12.39 9.58 15.20
N ILE A 201 12.91 8.82 14.25
CA ILE A 201 12.13 8.20 13.17
C ILE A 201 12.68 6.80 12.96
N THR A 202 11.79 5.82 12.86
CA THR A 202 12.15 4.46 12.46
C THR A 202 11.25 3.96 11.34
N SER A 203 11.76 3.05 10.54
CA SER A 203 10.99 2.25 9.59
C SER A 203 11.25 0.78 9.87
N SER A 204 10.19 0.00 9.96
CA SER A 204 10.27 -1.45 10.08
C SER A 204 9.68 -2.12 8.86
N VAL A 205 10.24 -3.27 8.52
CA VAL A 205 9.73 -4.16 7.47
C VAL A 205 9.16 -5.39 8.12
N HIS A 206 7.89 -5.67 7.84
CA HIS A 206 7.20 -6.84 8.38
C HIS A 206 6.74 -7.75 7.24
N LYS A 207 6.96 -9.06 7.43
CA LYS A 207 6.24 -10.09 6.71
C LYS A 207 4.98 -10.44 7.48
N LEU A 208 3.89 -10.52 6.77
CA LEU A 208 2.58 -10.87 7.30
C LEU A 208 2.09 -12.10 6.54
N THR A 209 1.57 -13.11 7.25
CA THR A 209 1.00 -14.30 6.61
C THR A 209 -0.45 -14.44 7.06
N ARG A 210 -1.39 -14.47 6.10
CA ARG A 210 -2.80 -14.69 6.40
C ARG A 210 -3.05 -16.13 6.82
N VAL A 211 -3.57 -16.34 8.01
CA VAL A 211 -3.98 -17.66 8.55
C VAL A 211 -5.48 -17.90 8.36
#